data_1c7ddb6e7c7fe4c8adcfefa81467aa48
#
_entry.id   1c7ddb6e7c7fe4c8adcfefa81467aa48
#
_cell.length_a   1.000
_cell.length_b   1.000
_cell.length_c   1.000
_cell.angle_alpha   90.00
_cell.angle_beta   90.00
_cell.angle_gamma   90.00
#
_symmetry.space_group_name_H-M   'P 1'
#
loop_
_entity.id
_entity.type
_entity.pdbx_description
1 polymer ?
#
loop_
_entity_poly.entity_id
_entity_poly.type
_entity_poly.pdbx_seq_one_letter_code
_entity_poly.pdbx_strand_id
1 'polypeptide(L)'
;MLTYDEMALQGGADLFVEWLPRLDDRLSFDAAAVADWRGAWAPIVAAGARGASVMAHRDYHAENLIWLPERGGAARVGLIDFQDAVRAHPSWDLHSLLQDARRDVSPALEAQALDRYFALRPGLDRAAFMADYAGLAALNQARIIGIFARLIARDGKPRYRAFLPRMWRHLNANLEQPALAPVARWFDRHVPAEARA
;
A
#
# COMPACT_ATOMS: atom_id res chain seq x y z
N MET A 1 20.76 -2.25 -7.05
CA MET A 1 19.47 -2.15 -6.33
C MET A 1 18.37 -2.53 -7.29
N LEU A 2 17.48 -3.43 -6.90
CA LEU A 2 16.33 -3.85 -7.70
C LEU A 2 15.35 -2.69 -7.85
N THR A 3 14.60 -2.67 -8.96
CA THR A 3 13.53 -1.69 -9.18
C THR A 3 12.18 -2.34 -8.91
N TYR A 4 11.29 -1.60 -8.31
CA TYR A 4 9.89 -1.98 -8.15
C TYR A 4 9.17 -1.73 -9.47
N ASP A 5 9.38 -2.65 -10.41
CA ASP A 5 8.85 -2.61 -11.76
C ASP A 5 7.38 -3.09 -11.82
N GLU A 6 6.82 -3.12 -13.03
CA GLU A 6 5.43 -3.53 -13.25
C GLU A 6 5.18 -4.96 -12.77
N MET A 7 6.14 -5.88 -12.98
CA MET A 7 6.02 -7.27 -12.56
C MET A 7 5.96 -7.38 -11.03
N ALA A 8 6.84 -6.65 -10.32
CA ALA A 8 6.89 -6.67 -8.87
C ALA A 8 5.65 -6.02 -8.25
N LEU A 9 5.18 -4.89 -8.79
CA LEU A 9 3.97 -4.22 -8.34
C LEU A 9 2.72 -5.08 -8.57
N GLN A 10 2.56 -5.62 -9.78
CA GLN A 10 1.43 -6.50 -10.10
C GLN A 10 1.44 -7.79 -9.28
N GLY A 11 2.60 -8.46 -9.18
CA GLY A 11 2.74 -9.66 -8.37
C GLY A 11 2.46 -9.41 -6.88
N GLY A 12 2.79 -8.21 -6.40
CA GLY A 12 2.40 -7.77 -5.06
C GLY A 12 0.88 -7.67 -4.91
N ALA A 13 0.20 -7.00 -5.83
CA ALA A 13 -1.26 -6.87 -5.82
C ALA A 13 -1.95 -8.23 -5.96
N ASP A 14 -1.44 -9.12 -6.78
CA ASP A 14 -2.01 -10.45 -7.05
C ASP A 14 -2.08 -11.33 -5.79
N LEU A 15 -1.28 -11.05 -4.74
CA LEU A 15 -1.40 -11.74 -3.45
C LEU A 15 -2.82 -11.61 -2.86
N PHE A 16 -3.53 -10.54 -3.17
CA PHE A 16 -4.91 -10.35 -2.74
C PHE A 16 -5.82 -11.46 -3.31
N VAL A 17 -5.86 -11.57 -4.63
CA VAL A 17 -6.75 -12.54 -5.30
C VAL A 17 -6.30 -14.00 -5.10
N GLU A 18 -5.03 -14.21 -4.79
CA GLU A 18 -4.50 -15.54 -4.50
C GLU A 18 -4.84 -16.02 -3.08
N TRP A 19 -4.73 -15.15 -2.08
CA TRP A 19 -4.75 -15.58 -0.68
C TRP A 19 -6.02 -15.22 0.08
N LEU A 20 -6.74 -14.16 -0.30
CA LEU A 20 -7.95 -13.78 0.42
C LEU A 20 -9.05 -14.86 0.35
N PRO A 21 -9.31 -15.55 -0.79
CA PRO A 21 -10.26 -16.65 -0.85
C PRO A 21 -9.92 -17.85 0.03
N ARG A 22 -8.65 -18.00 0.42
CA ARG A 22 -8.21 -19.06 1.34
C ARG A 22 -8.45 -18.71 2.81
N LEU A 23 -8.73 -17.43 3.08
CA LEU A 23 -9.05 -16.92 4.41
C LEU A 23 -10.56 -16.76 4.61
N ASP A 24 -11.29 -16.49 3.53
CA ASP A 24 -12.73 -16.24 3.52
C ASP A 24 -13.37 -17.02 2.37
N ASP A 25 -14.09 -18.10 2.70
CA ASP A 25 -14.71 -19.03 1.78
C ASP A 25 -15.91 -18.43 1.01
N ARG A 26 -16.39 -17.25 1.41
CA ARG A 26 -17.38 -16.46 0.67
C ARG A 26 -16.82 -15.89 -0.64
N LEU A 27 -15.49 -15.87 -0.77
CA LEU A 27 -14.80 -15.28 -1.91
C LEU A 27 -14.27 -16.36 -2.85
N SER A 28 -14.49 -16.13 -4.14
CA SER A 28 -13.93 -16.95 -5.22
C SER A 28 -13.67 -16.07 -6.44
N PHE A 29 -12.48 -16.17 -7.01
CA PHE A 29 -12.12 -15.39 -8.19
C PHE A 29 -11.73 -16.35 -9.31
N ASP A 30 -12.54 -16.38 -10.36
CA ASP A 30 -12.24 -17.13 -11.56
C ASP A 30 -11.20 -16.43 -12.44
N ALA A 31 -10.81 -17.07 -13.53
CA ALA A 31 -9.80 -16.53 -14.45
C ALA A 31 -10.21 -15.18 -15.05
N ALA A 32 -11.51 -14.97 -15.28
CA ALA A 32 -12.02 -13.71 -15.81
C ALA A 32 -11.93 -12.60 -14.76
N ALA A 33 -12.34 -12.87 -13.52
CA ALA A 33 -12.20 -11.93 -12.40
C ALA A 33 -10.74 -11.53 -12.15
N VAL A 34 -9.80 -12.49 -12.26
CA VAL A 34 -8.37 -12.21 -12.13
C VAL A 34 -7.82 -11.38 -13.30
N ALA A 35 -8.30 -11.63 -14.52
CA ALA A 35 -7.94 -10.82 -15.68
C ALA A 35 -8.45 -9.38 -15.55
N ASP A 36 -9.70 -9.19 -15.12
CA ASP A 36 -10.30 -7.88 -14.83
C ASP A 36 -9.55 -7.16 -13.69
N TRP A 37 -9.13 -7.88 -12.64
CA TRP A 37 -8.27 -7.36 -11.58
C TRP A 37 -7.00 -6.74 -12.13
N ARG A 38 -6.25 -7.50 -12.92
CA ARG A 38 -5.00 -7.02 -13.52
C ARG A 38 -5.22 -5.85 -14.47
N GLY A 39 -6.29 -5.89 -15.26
CA GLY A 39 -6.67 -4.78 -16.14
C GLY A 39 -6.99 -3.51 -15.36
N ALA A 40 -7.70 -3.62 -14.23
CA ALA A 40 -8.05 -2.48 -13.38
C ALA A 40 -6.81 -1.84 -12.73
N TRP A 41 -5.82 -2.62 -12.31
CA TRP A 41 -4.59 -2.12 -11.70
C TRP A 41 -3.53 -1.65 -12.71
N ALA A 42 -3.60 -2.06 -13.97
CA ALA A 42 -2.55 -1.79 -14.97
C ALA A 42 -2.14 -0.31 -15.07
N PRO A 43 -3.04 0.69 -15.06
CA PRO A 43 -2.64 2.11 -15.11
C PRO A 43 -1.83 2.54 -13.89
N ILE A 44 -2.18 2.05 -12.69
CA ILE A 44 -1.51 2.36 -11.42
C ILE A 44 -0.13 1.70 -11.39
N VAL A 45 -0.05 0.43 -11.77
CA VAL A 45 1.19 -0.33 -11.89
C VAL A 45 2.16 0.37 -12.84
N ALA A 46 1.68 0.77 -14.03
CA ALA A 46 2.50 1.48 -15.01
C ALA A 46 2.98 2.87 -14.49
N ALA A 47 2.12 3.62 -13.78
CA ALA A 47 2.49 4.89 -13.18
C ALA A 47 3.57 4.70 -12.09
N GLY A 48 3.39 3.71 -11.22
CA GLY A 48 4.35 3.37 -10.16
C GLY A 48 5.72 2.98 -10.71
N ALA A 49 5.76 2.15 -11.73
CA ALA A 49 7.00 1.69 -12.36
C ALA A 49 7.73 2.85 -13.07
N ARG A 50 7.00 3.67 -13.84
CA ARG A 50 7.59 4.87 -14.50
C ARG A 50 8.11 5.89 -13.49
N GLY A 51 7.42 6.08 -12.37
CA GLY A 51 7.80 7.00 -11.31
C GLY A 51 8.89 6.50 -10.38
N ALA A 52 9.41 5.28 -10.56
CA ALA A 52 10.45 4.69 -9.72
C ALA A 52 11.78 5.45 -9.85
N SER A 53 12.03 6.41 -8.95
CA SER A 53 13.14 7.36 -9.05
C SER A 53 13.98 7.50 -7.78
N VAL A 54 13.52 6.98 -6.65
CA VAL A 54 14.21 7.08 -5.36
C VAL A 54 14.45 5.69 -4.74
N MET A 55 15.40 5.62 -3.80
CA MET A 55 15.49 4.47 -2.92
C MET A 55 14.32 4.50 -1.95
N ALA A 56 13.54 3.42 -1.94
CA ALA A 56 12.50 3.17 -0.96
C ALA A 56 12.94 2.04 -0.03
N HIS A 57 12.68 2.21 1.25
CA HIS A 57 12.90 1.20 2.29
C HIS A 57 12.02 -0.04 2.06
N ARG A 58 10.84 0.17 1.43
CA ARG A 58 9.83 -0.82 1.11
C ARG A 58 8.93 -1.21 2.29
N ASP A 59 9.50 -1.51 3.45
CA ASP A 59 8.79 -1.83 4.69
C ASP A 59 8.96 -0.67 5.71
N TYR A 60 8.67 0.57 5.24
CA TYR A 60 8.81 1.81 6.02
C TYR A 60 7.58 2.02 6.92
N HIS A 61 7.59 1.37 8.06
CA HIS A 61 6.54 1.47 9.08
C HIS A 61 7.15 1.68 10.47
N ALA A 62 6.31 2.08 11.43
CA ALA A 62 6.78 2.55 12.73
C ALA A 62 7.64 1.52 13.52
N GLU A 63 7.45 0.22 13.30
CA GLU A 63 8.24 -0.82 13.99
C GLU A 63 9.67 -0.94 13.46
N ASN A 64 9.94 -0.42 12.24
CA ASN A 64 11.27 -0.37 11.64
C ASN A 64 11.97 0.98 11.85
N LEU A 65 11.38 1.86 12.67
CA LEU A 65 11.91 3.16 13.02
C LEU A 65 12.35 3.20 14.48
N ILE A 66 13.60 3.64 14.72
CA ILE A 66 14.15 3.77 16.07
C ILE A 66 14.30 5.26 16.39
N TRP A 67 13.69 5.70 17.49
CA TRP A 67 13.87 7.06 17.97
C TRP A 67 15.20 7.22 18.70
N LEU A 68 16.02 8.16 18.24
CA LEU A 68 17.36 8.48 18.74
C LEU A 68 17.40 9.94 19.23
N PRO A 69 16.95 10.20 20.47
CA PRO A 69 16.73 11.57 20.96
C PRO A 69 17.97 12.43 21.03
N GLU A 70 19.16 11.80 21.19
CA GLU A 70 20.44 12.51 21.29
C GLU A 70 20.89 13.08 19.95
N ARG A 71 20.31 12.67 18.83
CA ARG A 71 20.70 13.12 17.49
C ARG A 71 19.90 14.34 17.06
N GLY A 72 20.40 15.09 16.06
CA GLY A 72 19.73 16.26 15.50
C GLY A 72 19.00 15.98 14.19
N GLY A 73 17.92 16.73 13.91
CA GLY A 73 17.20 16.67 12.64
C GLY A 73 16.68 15.28 12.27
N ALA A 74 16.82 14.92 11.00
CA ALA A 74 16.40 13.61 10.49
C ALA A 74 17.21 12.44 11.06
N ALA A 75 18.43 12.67 11.53
CA ALA A 75 19.24 11.63 12.16
C ALA A 75 18.67 11.12 13.49
N ARG A 76 17.60 11.76 14.03
CA ARG A 76 16.83 11.25 15.17
C ARG A 76 16.05 9.97 14.86
N VAL A 77 15.90 9.64 13.59
CA VAL A 77 15.20 8.43 13.17
C VAL A 77 16.22 7.45 12.60
N GLY A 78 16.50 6.40 13.35
CA GLY A 78 17.26 5.24 12.86
C GLY A 78 16.34 4.32 12.07
N LEU A 79 16.91 3.66 11.05
CA LEU A 79 16.21 2.70 10.21
C LEU A 79 16.81 1.31 10.39
N ILE A 80 15.97 0.29 10.52
CA ILE A 80 16.36 -1.12 10.52
C ILE A 80 15.57 -1.86 9.43
N ASP A 81 15.98 -3.07 9.09
CA ASP A 81 15.27 -3.95 8.13
C ASP A 81 15.27 -3.39 6.69
N PHE A 82 16.37 -2.73 6.30
CA PHE A 82 16.49 -2.05 4.99
C PHE A 82 17.14 -2.90 3.89
N GLN A 83 17.46 -4.18 4.15
CA GLN A 83 18.11 -5.06 3.17
C GLN A 83 17.26 -5.34 1.93
N ASP A 84 15.94 -5.18 2.04
CA ASP A 84 14.99 -5.33 0.94
C ASP A 84 14.65 -4.00 0.22
N ALA A 85 15.44 -2.95 0.47
CA ALA A 85 15.27 -1.65 -0.18
C ALA A 85 15.36 -1.76 -1.71
N VAL A 86 14.48 -1.05 -2.38
CA VAL A 86 14.34 -1.05 -3.84
C VAL A 86 14.31 0.36 -4.39
N ARG A 87 14.51 0.51 -5.69
CA ARG A 87 14.16 1.74 -6.39
C ARG A 87 12.65 1.75 -6.64
N ALA A 88 11.93 2.76 -6.11
CA ALA A 88 10.48 2.85 -6.22
C ALA A 88 9.99 4.29 -6.42
N HIS A 89 8.69 4.46 -6.56
CA HIS A 89 8.03 5.76 -6.60
C HIS A 89 8.24 6.51 -5.27
N PRO A 90 8.46 7.84 -5.28
CA PRO A 90 8.71 8.62 -4.05
C PRO A 90 7.59 8.58 -3.00
N SER A 91 6.37 8.22 -3.40
CA SER A 91 5.25 8.05 -2.47
C SER A 91 5.28 6.74 -1.70
N TRP A 92 6.10 5.74 -2.11
CA TRP A 92 6.02 4.38 -1.57
C TRP A 92 6.19 4.33 -0.05
N ASP A 93 7.29 4.85 0.47
CA ASP A 93 7.55 4.85 1.91
C ASP A 93 6.64 5.82 2.66
N LEU A 94 6.23 6.91 1.99
CA LEU A 94 5.37 7.91 2.59
C LEU A 94 3.99 7.34 2.94
N HIS A 95 3.31 6.67 1.99
CA HIS A 95 2.03 6.03 2.29
C HIS A 95 2.18 4.81 3.20
N SER A 96 3.30 4.07 3.12
CA SER A 96 3.56 2.93 4.00
C SER A 96 3.62 3.35 5.47
N LEU A 97 4.16 4.54 5.76
CA LEU A 97 4.21 5.10 7.11
C LEU A 97 2.89 5.75 7.52
N LEU A 98 2.28 6.55 6.64
CA LEU A 98 1.11 7.35 6.97
C LEU A 98 -0.18 6.53 7.01
N GLN A 99 -0.21 5.40 6.31
CA GLN A 99 -1.34 4.45 6.30
C GLN A 99 -0.88 3.07 6.81
N ASP A 100 -0.13 3.07 7.91
CA ASP A 100 0.45 1.86 8.53
C ASP A 100 -0.64 0.90 9.03
N ALA A 101 -0.43 -0.38 8.79
CA ALA A 101 -1.30 -1.46 9.26
C ALA A 101 -1.36 -1.58 10.78
N ARG A 102 -0.30 -1.18 11.50
CA ARG A 102 -0.09 -1.46 12.93
C ARG A 102 -0.45 -0.28 13.81
N ARG A 103 -0.45 0.94 13.27
CA ARG A 103 -0.68 2.19 14.02
C ARG A 103 -1.73 3.06 13.36
N ASP A 104 -2.53 3.73 14.18
CA ASP A 104 -3.43 4.75 13.67
C ASP A 104 -2.67 6.06 13.47
N VAL A 105 -2.77 6.59 12.26
CA VAL A 105 -2.34 7.94 11.90
C VAL A 105 -3.62 8.75 11.66
N SER A 106 -3.78 9.87 12.38
CA SER A 106 -4.96 10.70 12.17
C SER A 106 -4.91 11.40 10.81
N PRO A 107 -6.07 11.67 10.17
CA PRO A 107 -6.11 12.42 8.92
C PRO A 107 -5.39 13.78 9.00
N ALA A 108 -5.47 14.45 10.16
CA ALA A 108 -4.77 15.71 10.39
C ALA A 108 -3.23 15.54 10.40
N LEU A 109 -2.72 14.46 10.98
CA LEU A 109 -1.29 14.16 10.99
C LEU A 109 -0.81 13.77 9.59
N GLU A 110 -1.59 12.97 8.86
CA GLU A 110 -1.28 12.61 7.46
C GLU A 110 -1.21 13.88 6.60
N ALA A 111 -2.21 14.76 6.68
CA ALA A 111 -2.22 16.02 5.95
C ALA A 111 -1.00 16.91 6.30
N GLN A 112 -0.67 17.04 7.58
CA GLN A 112 0.48 17.82 8.04
C GLN A 112 1.81 17.24 7.51
N ALA A 113 1.95 15.91 7.51
CA ALA A 113 3.14 15.24 6.98
C ALA A 113 3.28 15.45 5.46
N LEU A 114 2.18 15.34 4.72
CA LEU A 114 2.13 15.61 3.29
C LEU A 114 2.47 17.08 2.98
N ASP A 115 1.90 18.04 3.71
CA ASP A 115 2.22 19.45 3.54
C ASP A 115 3.71 19.72 3.79
N ARG A 116 4.27 19.11 4.83
CA ARG A 116 5.71 19.19 5.09
C ARG A 116 6.55 18.57 3.97
N TYR A 117 6.12 17.43 3.43
CA TYR A 117 6.80 16.79 2.31
C TYR A 117 6.84 17.71 1.08
N PHE A 118 5.69 18.31 0.72
CA PHE A 118 5.61 19.25 -0.40
C PHE A 118 6.42 20.54 -0.17
N ALA A 119 6.44 21.05 1.05
CA ALA A 119 7.25 22.22 1.41
C ALA A 119 8.77 21.97 1.21
N LEU A 120 9.21 20.72 1.37
CA LEU A 120 10.60 20.29 1.14
C LEU A 120 10.90 19.95 -0.33
N ARG A 121 9.89 19.95 -1.20
CA ARG A 121 9.98 19.59 -2.62
C ARG A 121 9.33 20.66 -3.51
N PRO A 122 9.85 21.91 -3.49
CA PRO A 122 9.30 22.96 -4.33
C PRO A 122 9.42 22.56 -5.81
N GLY A 123 8.34 22.68 -6.56
CA GLY A 123 8.27 22.29 -7.98
C GLY A 123 7.70 20.89 -8.23
N LEU A 124 7.41 20.09 -7.19
CA LEU A 124 6.66 18.86 -7.35
C LEU A 124 5.18 19.17 -7.65
N ASP A 125 4.64 18.62 -8.74
CA ASP A 125 3.21 18.72 -9.02
C ASP A 125 2.42 17.94 -7.96
N ARG A 126 1.75 18.71 -7.08
CA ARG A 126 1.01 18.15 -5.95
C ARG A 126 -0.16 17.27 -6.42
N ALA A 127 -0.89 17.71 -7.46
CA ALA A 127 -2.07 16.99 -7.93
C ALA A 127 -1.68 15.63 -8.54
N ALA A 128 -0.69 15.64 -9.43
CA ALA A 128 -0.16 14.40 -10.01
C ALA A 128 0.42 13.47 -8.95
N PHE A 129 1.23 14.00 -8.02
CA PHE A 129 1.80 13.20 -6.95
C PHE A 129 0.73 12.57 -6.05
N MET A 130 -0.33 13.30 -5.69
CA MET A 130 -1.41 12.77 -4.85
C MET A 130 -2.25 11.71 -5.55
N ALA A 131 -2.42 11.79 -6.87
CA ALA A 131 -3.05 10.73 -7.65
C ALA A 131 -2.22 9.44 -7.60
N ASP A 132 -0.90 9.54 -7.80
CA ASP A 132 0.01 8.39 -7.69
C ASP A 132 0.09 7.87 -6.24
N TYR A 133 0.12 8.77 -5.24
CA TYR A 133 0.09 8.42 -3.82
C TYR A 133 -1.13 7.56 -3.50
N ALA A 134 -2.33 8.00 -3.85
CA ALA A 134 -3.56 7.25 -3.56
C ALA A 134 -3.61 5.91 -4.32
N GLY A 135 -3.21 5.91 -5.60
CA GLY A 135 -3.16 4.71 -6.43
C GLY A 135 -2.23 3.65 -5.85
N LEU A 136 -1.00 4.04 -5.55
CA LEU A 136 0.02 3.14 -5.01
C LEU A 136 -0.26 2.74 -3.55
N ALA A 137 -0.88 3.62 -2.75
CA ALA A 137 -1.35 3.28 -1.42
C ALA A 137 -2.42 2.19 -1.49
N ALA A 138 -3.44 2.34 -2.34
CA ALA A 138 -4.48 1.33 -2.54
C ALA A 138 -3.89 -0.01 -2.99
N LEU A 139 -2.95 0.01 -3.95
CA LEU A 139 -2.25 -1.19 -4.42
C LEU A 139 -1.48 -1.87 -3.29
N ASN A 140 -0.75 -1.10 -2.48
CA ASN A 140 -0.01 -1.64 -1.35
C ASN A 140 -0.93 -2.19 -0.25
N GLN A 141 -2.08 -1.58 -0.01
CA GLN A 141 -3.08 -2.09 0.94
C GLN A 141 -3.68 -3.42 0.48
N ALA A 142 -4.02 -3.54 -0.81
CA ALA A 142 -4.44 -4.83 -1.37
C ALA A 142 -3.34 -5.89 -1.21
N ARG A 143 -2.09 -5.55 -1.50
CA ARG A 143 -0.91 -6.41 -1.26
C ARG A 143 -0.81 -6.84 0.22
N ILE A 144 -0.93 -5.90 1.16
CA ILE A 144 -0.81 -6.18 2.61
C ILE A 144 -1.96 -7.07 3.09
N ILE A 145 -3.20 -6.85 2.63
CA ILE A 145 -4.35 -7.73 2.91
C ILE A 145 -4.04 -9.16 2.43
N GLY A 146 -3.53 -9.31 1.21
CA GLY A 146 -3.11 -10.61 0.67
C GLY A 146 -1.99 -11.27 1.47
N ILE A 147 -0.97 -10.50 1.90
CA ILE A 147 0.10 -10.98 2.78
C ILE A 147 -0.47 -11.45 4.12
N PHE A 148 -1.36 -10.68 4.76
CA PHE A 148 -1.96 -11.08 6.02
C PHE A 148 -2.85 -12.31 5.88
N ALA A 149 -3.63 -12.40 4.79
CA ALA A 149 -4.39 -13.61 4.48
C ALA A 149 -3.46 -14.84 4.37
N ARG A 150 -2.34 -14.72 3.67
CA ARG A 150 -1.33 -15.77 3.55
C ARG A 150 -0.74 -16.16 4.91
N LEU A 151 -0.34 -15.16 5.72
CA LEU A 151 0.24 -15.41 7.04
C LEU A 151 -0.75 -16.10 7.98
N ILE A 152 -2.04 -15.80 7.87
CA ILE A 152 -3.09 -16.44 8.67
C ILE A 152 -3.37 -17.85 8.15
N ALA A 153 -3.69 -17.99 6.86
CA ALA A 153 -4.17 -19.25 6.29
C ALA A 153 -3.06 -20.29 6.12
N ARG A 154 -1.86 -19.87 5.67
CA ARG A 154 -0.73 -20.77 5.42
C ARG A 154 0.17 -20.95 6.64
N ASP A 155 0.53 -19.83 7.31
CA ASP A 155 1.59 -19.82 8.32
C ASP A 155 1.03 -19.92 9.75
N GLY A 156 -0.30 -20.05 9.92
CA GLY A 156 -0.94 -20.21 11.22
C GLY A 156 -0.73 -19.04 12.19
N LYS A 157 -0.67 -17.80 11.68
CA LYS A 157 -0.41 -16.59 12.48
C LYS A 157 -1.68 -15.74 12.64
N PRO A 158 -2.65 -16.14 13.50
CA PRO A 158 -3.97 -15.48 13.60
C PRO A 158 -3.90 -14.03 14.07
N ARG A 159 -2.82 -13.60 14.71
CA ARG A 159 -2.62 -12.22 15.20
C ARG A 159 -2.78 -11.17 14.09
N TYR A 160 -2.50 -11.52 12.83
CA TYR A 160 -2.62 -10.59 11.70
C TYR A 160 -4.07 -10.25 11.35
N ARG A 161 -5.07 -11.00 11.85
CA ARG A 161 -6.50 -10.62 11.69
C ARG A 161 -6.81 -9.25 12.28
N ALA A 162 -6.16 -8.88 13.39
CA ALA A 162 -6.38 -7.60 14.05
C ALA A 162 -6.03 -6.38 13.18
N PHE A 163 -5.21 -6.55 12.14
CA PHE A 163 -4.80 -5.47 11.24
C PHE A 163 -5.71 -5.32 10.01
N LEU A 164 -6.49 -6.34 9.65
CA LEU A 164 -7.32 -6.33 8.44
C LEU A 164 -8.33 -5.18 8.43
N PRO A 165 -9.09 -4.89 9.51
CA PRO A 165 -10.07 -3.79 9.48
C PRO A 165 -9.44 -2.43 9.17
N ARG A 166 -8.21 -2.17 9.65
CA ARG A 166 -7.50 -0.93 9.34
C ARG A 166 -7.09 -0.87 7.87
N MET A 167 -6.58 -1.97 7.32
CA MET A 167 -6.20 -2.04 5.92
C MET A 167 -7.39 -1.85 4.99
N TRP A 168 -8.52 -2.47 5.30
CA TRP A 168 -9.76 -2.25 4.56
C TRP A 168 -10.24 -0.80 4.62
N ARG A 169 -10.15 -0.16 5.77
CA ARG A 169 -10.52 1.24 5.95
C ARG A 169 -9.67 2.16 5.07
N HIS A 170 -8.34 1.95 5.03
CA HIS A 170 -7.44 2.72 4.18
C HIS A 170 -7.69 2.43 2.69
N LEU A 171 -7.87 1.17 2.32
CA LEU A 171 -8.16 0.80 0.94
C LEU A 171 -9.45 1.46 0.46
N ASN A 172 -10.54 1.34 1.21
CA ASN A 172 -11.82 1.94 0.86
C ASN A 172 -11.72 3.46 0.70
N ALA A 173 -11.02 4.15 1.61
CA ALA A 173 -10.81 5.59 1.50
C ALA A 173 -10.02 5.98 0.23
N ASN A 174 -8.98 5.23 -0.12
CA ASN A 174 -8.24 5.50 -1.36
C ASN A 174 -9.07 5.19 -2.62
N LEU A 175 -9.93 4.17 -2.58
CA LEU A 175 -10.81 3.82 -3.72
C LEU A 175 -11.84 4.90 -4.06
N GLU A 176 -12.07 5.88 -3.19
CA GLU A 176 -12.91 7.05 -3.49
C GLU A 176 -12.28 8.00 -4.53
N GLN A 177 -10.98 7.85 -4.80
CA GLN A 177 -10.31 8.68 -5.81
C GLN A 177 -10.80 8.33 -7.22
N PRO A 178 -11.18 9.32 -8.04
CA PRO A 178 -11.73 9.08 -9.39
C PRO A 178 -10.86 8.20 -10.29
N ALA A 179 -9.54 8.34 -10.19
CA ALA A 179 -8.60 7.53 -10.96
C ALA A 179 -8.67 6.03 -10.61
N LEU A 180 -9.16 5.68 -9.44
CA LEU A 180 -9.31 4.30 -8.97
C LEU A 180 -10.71 3.72 -9.24
N ALA A 181 -11.59 4.43 -9.95
CA ALA A 181 -12.94 3.95 -10.25
C ALA A 181 -12.98 2.55 -10.92
N PRO A 182 -12.06 2.15 -11.84
CA PRO A 182 -12.04 0.79 -12.35
C PRO A 182 -11.76 -0.26 -11.27
N VAL A 183 -10.85 0.03 -10.35
CA VAL A 183 -10.51 -0.83 -9.22
C VAL A 183 -11.68 -0.92 -8.24
N ALA A 184 -12.29 0.21 -7.89
CA ALA A 184 -13.46 0.27 -7.01
C ALA A 184 -14.60 -0.61 -7.55
N ARG A 185 -14.91 -0.49 -8.85
CA ARG A 185 -15.94 -1.34 -9.51
C ARG A 185 -15.60 -2.83 -9.45
N TRP A 186 -14.33 -3.20 -9.55
CA TRP A 186 -13.91 -4.59 -9.38
C TRP A 186 -14.22 -5.08 -7.97
N PHE A 187 -13.84 -4.30 -6.94
CA PHE A 187 -14.15 -4.62 -5.55
C PHE A 187 -15.67 -4.75 -5.31
N ASP A 188 -16.48 -3.82 -5.84
CA ASP A 188 -17.92 -3.83 -5.66
C ASP A 188 -18.60 -5.05 -6.29
N ARG A 189 -18.03 -5.56 -7.37
CA ARG A 189 -18.53 -6.75 -8.05
C ARG A 189 -18.14 -8.05 -7.37
N HIS A 190 -16.91 -8.12 -6.84
CA HIS A 190 -16.29 -9.40 -6.46
C HIS A 190 -16.07 -9.57 -4.96
N VAL A 191 -16.12 -8.50 -4.18
CA VAL A 191 -15.87 -8.56 -2.73
C VAL A 191 -17.07 -7.94 -2.00
N PRO A 192 -17.93 -8.75 -1.37
CA PRO A 192 -19.07 -8.25 -0.60
C PRO A 192 -18.63 -7.30 0.52
N ALA A 193 -19.49 -6.33 0.88
CA ALA A 193 -19.19 -5.35 1.92
C ALA A 193 -18.83 -6.02 3.26
N GLU A 194 -19.51 -7.13 3.57
CA GLU A 194 -19.31 -7.92 4.81
C GLU A 194 -17.93 -8.62 4.85
N ALA A 195 -17.27 -8.76 3.71
CA ALA A 195 -15.91 -9.31 3.62
C ALA A 195 -14.82 -8.23 3.70
N ARG A 196 -15.21 -6.95 3.75
CA ARG A 196 -14.30 -5.79 3.79
C ARG A 196 -14.17 -5.19 5.20
N ALA A 197 -14.43 -5.96 6.26
CA ALA A 197 -14.41 -5.51 7.65
C ALA A 197 -13.28 -6.12 8.47
#